data_a2aea4cacbbaf732f26d292168e401a7
#
_entry.id   a2aea4cacbbaf732f26d292168e401a7
#
_cell.length_a   1.000
_cell.length_b   1.000
_cell.length_c   1.000
_cell.angle_alpha   90.00
_cell.angle_beta   90.00
_cell.angle_gamma   90.00
#
_symmetry.space_group_name_H-M   'P 1'
#
loop_
_entity.id
_entity.type
_entity.pdbx_description
1 polymer ?
#
loop_
_entity_poly.entity_id
_entity_poly.type
_entity_poly.pdbx_seq_one_letter_code
_entity_poly.pdbx_strand_id
1 'polypeptide(L)'
;MLRAQGFPVSESKYDYTEVVQQIVGGKTDKMQQAEAIYRWMCRNIAYDTNYQIFTADQCWDQKRGVCQAYCELFYRLAEPLGLKTIIISGKTKDLEGQVSGKGHTWLLVEVEGGNILIDPTWGAGGLKDGVFQRKENDMSWFHIDPHWLIFTHYPDDAQFQFLENPVSWKTFVQMPAVFPSLGLFGWDARETFLKVLKGEIRDLPTFHEDYADCLDLYGIPAQQTLRVGQTYDFRVRKKNDLPFVLIHDGEFVHEAEWQCTDNDYHLQYMPVAGGTLKISVLQGPNKYQSAVTYQVAKPNAQELAIVEQQRPMRMPEMKRIKNLDRKRWKSIGIDEHKLLDEVRKGGIKSLPILYKDAEQYLSEVSIPYSATLKVGQTYTFSFIPLAGADWQIINQDDWYYEWTKDEATGRITMQVTPLKKGRLKVSVQPREGLLYKTMVGYEVQ
;
A
#
# COMPACT_ATOMS: atom_id res chain seq x y z
N MET A 1 -13.92 -13.41 -38.66
CA MET A 1 -15.25 -13.90 -38.26
C MET A 1 -15.02 -15.09 -37.32
N LEU A 2 -15.28 -14.91 -36.06
CA LEU A 2 -15.25 -15.95 -35.03
C LEU A 2 -16.44 -16.91 -35.34
N ARG A 3 -16.16 -18.11 -35.81
CA ARG A 3 -17.14 -19.19 -35.82
C ARG A 3 -17.11 -19.85 -34.43
N ALA A 4 -17.66 -19.16 -33.46
CA ALA A 4 -17.85 -19.74 -32.15
C ALA A 4 -19.18 -20.50 -32.15
N GLN A 5 -19.13 -21.82 -31.97
CA GLN A 5 -20.28 -22.53 -31.43
C GLN A 5 -20.34 -22.13 -29.95
N GLY A 6 -21.04 -21.03 -29.67
CA GLY A 6 -21.38 -20.66 -28.31
C GLY A 6 -22.21 -21.74 -27.64
N PHE A 7 -22.28 -21.71 -26.33
CA PHE A 7 -23.14 -22.58 -25.53
C PHE A 7 -24.61 -22.42 -26.04
N PRO A 8 -25.39 -23.51 -26.31
CA PRO A 8 -26.73 -23.42 -26.82
C PRO A 8 -27.64 -22.69 -25.82
N VAL A 9 -28.41 -21.72 -26.30
CA VAL A 9 -29.38 -20.97 -25.50
C VAL A 9 -30.73 -21.66 -25.58
N SER A 10 -31.38 -21.89 -24.44
CA SER A 10 -32.72 -22.48 -24.37
C SER A 10 -33.77 -21.60 -25.06
N GLU A 11 -34.79 -22.21 -25.71
CA GLU A 11 -35.94 -21.46 -26.19
C GLU A 11 -36.61 -20.70 -25.04
N SER A 12 -37.14 -19.51 -25.33
CA SER A 12 -37.85 -18.69 -24.35
C SER A 12 -39.33 -18.54 -24.71
N LYS A 13 -40.18 -18.57 -23.68
CA LYS A 13 -41.62 -18.27 -23.79
C LYS A 13 -41.92 -16.76 -23.69
N TYR A 14 -40.92 -15.94 -23.29
CA TYR A 14 -41.07 -14.50 -23.09
C TYR A 14 -40.48 -13.71 -24.26
N ASP A 15 -41.14 -12.59 -24.56
CA ASP A 15 -40.58 -11.48 -25.32
C ASP A 15 -39.98 -10.46 -24.33
N TYR A 16 -38.66 -10.30 -24.35
CA TYR A 16 -37.97 -9.41 -23.47
C TYR A 16 -37.84 -7.96 -23.99
N THR A 17 -38.45 -7.65 -25.17
CA THR A 17 -38.27 -6.34 -25.83
C THR A 17 -38.70 -5.17 -24.96
N GLU A 18 -39.92 -5.22 -24.40
CA GLU A 18 -40.44 -4.11 -23.59
C GLU A 18 -39.63 -3.94 -22.29
N VAL A 19 -39.34 -5.04 -21.62
CA VAL A 19 -38.61 -4.98 -20.34
C VAL A 19 -37.18 -4.49 -20.50
N VAL A 20 -36.47 -4.88 -21.57
CA VAL A 20 -35.11 -4.42 -21.78
C VAL A 20 -35.06 -2.93 -22.15
N GLN A 21 -36.05 -2.40 -22.88
CA GLN A 21 -36.16 -0.97 -23.13
C GLN A 21 -36.29 -0.16 -21.82
N GLN A 22 -37.03 -0.70 -20.85
CA GLN A 22 -37.09 -0.08 -19.51
C GLN A 22 -35.76 -0.15 -18.78
N ILE A 23 -35.05 -1.27 -18.85
CA ILE A 23 -33.74 -1.48 -18.24
C ILE A 23 -32.70 -0.50 -18.80
N VAL A 24 -32.65 -0.35 -20.13
CA VAL A 24 -31.64 0.52 -20.76
C VAL A 24 -31.99 2.02 -20.68
N GLY A 25 -33.28 2.34 -20.43
CA GLY A 25 -33.68 3.73 -20.15
C GLY A 25 -33.38 4.70 -21.29
N GLY A 26 -33.59 4.27 -22.54
CA GLY A 26 -33.38 5.08 -23.75
C GLY A 26 -31.91 5.22 -24.17
N LYS A 27 -30.97 4.48 -23.57
CA LYS A 27 -29.56 4.41 -24.02
C LYS A 27 -29.50 3.77 -25.42
N THR A 28 -28.73 4.39 -26.31
CA THR A 28 -28.51 3.91 -27.70
C THR A 28 -27.13 3.35 -27.93
N ASP A 29 -26.17 3.74 -27.14
CA ASP A 29 -24.80 3.22 -27.16
C ASP A 29 -24.75 1.79 -26.63
N LYS A 30 -24.14 0.86 -27.37
CA LYS A 30 -24.12 -0.57 -27.05
C LYS A 30 -23.36 -0.89 -25.76
N MET A 31 -22.30 -0.16 -25.46
CA MET A 31 -21.55 -0.31 -24.19
C MET A 31 -22.44 0.06 -23.02
N GLN A 32 -23.15 1.19 -23.10
CA GLN A 32 -24.06 1.64 -22.07
C GLN A 32 -25.29 0.74 -21.91
N GLN A 33 -25.77 0.15 -23.01
CA GLN A 33 -26.85 -0.85 -22.98
C GLN A 33 -26.40 -2.13 -22.27
N ALA A 34 -25.23 -2.66 -22.64
CA ALA A 34 -24.64 -3.84 -22.00
C ALA A 34 -24.42 -3.60 -20.51
N GLU A 35 -23.89 -2.43 -20.13
CA GLU A 35 -23.70 -2.03 -18.73
C GLU A 35 -25.03 -1.95 -17.97
N ALA A 36 -26.07 -1.39 -18.58
CA ALA A 36 -27.37 -1.28 -17.93
C ALA A 36 -27.97 -2.67 -17.63
N ILE A 37 -27.89 -3.60 -18.59
CA ILE A 37 -28.33 -4.99 -18.39
C ILE A 37 -27.51 -5.66 -17.29
N TYR A 38 -26.17 -5.55 -17.33
CA TYR A 38 -25.27 -6.11 -16.32
C TYR A 38 -25.63 -5.62 -14.91
N ARG A 39 -25.73 -4.29 -14.72
CA ARG A 39 -26.07 -3.68 -13.43
C ARG A 39 -27.45 -4.11 -12.94
N TRP A 40 -28.44 -4.19 -13.86
CA TRP A 40 -29.76 -4.67 -13.51
C TRP A 40 -29.71 -6.11 -13.01
N MET A 41 -28.98 -6.99 -13.68
CA MET A 41 -28.82 -8.38 -13.27
C MET A 41 -28.12 -8.52 -11.92
N CYS A 42 -27.02 -7.82 -11.71
CA CYS A 42 -26.30 -7.85 -10.44
C CYS A 42 -27.18 -7.43 -9.24
N ARG A 43 -28.11 -6.48 -9.47
CA ARG A 43 -29.03 -6.02 -8.43
C ARG A 43 -30.23 -6.93 -8.20
N ASN A 44 -30.73 -7.56 -9.24
CA ASN A 44 -32.04 -8.23 -9.20
C ASN A 44 -31.96 -9.76 -9.19
N ILE A 45 -30.87 -10.35 -9.64
CA ILE A 45 -30.72 -11.81 -9.70
C ILE A 45 -29.80 -12.27 -8.55
N ALA A 46 -30.22 -13.32 -7.82
CA ALA A 46 -29.42 -13.97 -6.80
C ALA A 46 -28.81 -15.26 -7.34
N TYR A 47 -27.69 -15.74 -6.77
CA TYR A 47 -27.16 -17.04 -7.15
C TYR A 47 -28.00 -18.18 -6.58
N ASP A 48 -28.32 -19.18 -7.42
CA ASP A 48 -29.08 -20.37 -7.01
C ASP A 48 -28.13 -21.40 -6.39
N THR A 49 -28.03 -21.41 -5.08
CA THR A 49 -27.19 -22.36 -4.33
C THR A 49 -27.71 -23.79 -4.36
N ASN A 50 -28.96 -24.00 -4.75
CA ASN A 50 -29.59 -25.34 -4.89
C ASN A 50 -29.33 -25.98 -6.27
N TYR A 51 -28.75 -25.23 -7.23
CA TYR A 51 -28.45 -25.71 -8.57
C TYR A 51 -29.67 -26.29 -9.31
N GLN A 52 -30.80 -25.57 -9.32
CA GLN A 52 -32.04 -26.00 -9.95
C GLN A 52 -32.48 -25.13 -11.13
N ILE A 53 -31.94 -23.89 -11.23
CA ILE A 53 -32.38 -22.86 -12.18
C ILE A 53 -31.29 -22.64 -13.21
N PHE A 54 -31.54 -23.11 -14.44
CA PHE A 54 -30.56 -23.14 -15.53
C PHE A 54 -30.94 -22.29 -16.74
N THR A 55 -32.23 -21.96 -16.94
CA THR A 55 -32.69 -21.25 -18.13
C THR A 55 -33.02 -19.78 -17.86
N ALA A 56 -33.04 -18.96 -18.92
CA ALA A 56 -33.40 -17.55 -18.84
C ALA A 56 -34.81 -17.35 -18.23
N ASP A 57 -35.78 -18.12 -18.66
CA ASP A 57 -37.16 -17.97 -18.18
C ASP A 57 -37.31 -18.31 -16.70
N GLN A 58 -36.69 -19.41 -16.27
CA GLN A 58 -36.67 -19.77 -14.84
C GLN A 58 -36.00 -18.67 -14.00
N CYS A 59 -34.85 -18.13 -14.51
CA CYS A 59 -34.12 -17.06 -13.86
C CYS A 59 -34.94 -15.76 -13.76
N TRP A 60 -35.65 -15.43 -14.84
CA TRP A 60 -36.53 -14.29 -14.88
C TRP A 60 -37.68 -14.41 -13.86
N ASP A 61 -38.35 -15.59 -13.82
CA ASP A 61 -39.48 -15.83 -12.93
C ASP A 61 -39.07 -15.80 -11.44
N GLN A 62 -37.94 -16.43 -11.11
CA GLN A 62 -37.55 -16.66 -9.73
C GLN A 62 -36.51 -15.65 -9.19
N LYS A 63 -36.00 -14.75 -10.05
CA LYS A 63 -34.94 -13.76 -9.74
C LYS A 63 -33.68 -14.39 -9.10
N ARG A 64 -33.39 -15.62 -9.53
CA ARG A 64 -32.18 -16.36 -9.17
C ARG A 64 -31.82 -17.37 -10.26
N GLY A 65 -30.55 -17.79 -10.30
CA GLY A 65 -30.08 -18.78 -11.25
C GLY A 65 -28.62 -19.17 -11.02
N VAL A 66 -28.16 -20.24 -11.65
CA VAL A 66 -26.76 -20.58 -11.78
C VAL A 66 -26.10 -19.75 -12.89
N CYS A 67 -24.80 -19.85 -13.11
CA CYS A 67 -24.05 -19.09 -14.11
C CYS A 67 -24.67 -19.19 -15.51
N GLN A 68 -25.10 -20.41 -15.93
CA GLN A 68 -25.77 -20.60 -17.21
C GLN A 68 -27.04 -19.76 -17.32
N ALA A 69 -27.89 -19.77 -16.30
CA ALA A 69 -29.14 -19.00 -16.32
C ALA A 69 -28.88 -17.47 -16.35
N TYR A 70 -27.82 -16.99 -15.69
CA TYR A 70 -27.38 -15.61 -15.82
C TYR A 70 -26.98 -15.27 -17.25
N CYS A 71 -26.15 -16.11 -17.87
CA CYS A 71 -25.70 -15.88 -19.23
C CYS A 71 -26.85 -15.94 -20.24
N GLU A 72 -27.76 -16.91 -20.11
CA GLU A 72 -28.93 -17.02 -20.96
C GLU A 72 -29.88 -15.83 -20.81
N LEU A 73 -30.11 -15.37 -19.57
CA LEU A 73 -30.97 -14.20 -19.33
C LEU A 73 -30.33 -12.93 -19.91
N PHE A 74 -29.03 -12.74 -19.74
CA PHE A 74 -28.31 -11.62 -20.36
C PHE A 74 -28.47 -11.66 -21.88
N TYR A 75 -28.25 -12.84 -22.51
CA TYR A 75 -28.40 -13.03 -23.92
C TYR A 75 -29.82 -12.63 -24.39
N ARG A 76 -30.87 -13.08 -23.69
CA ARG A 76 -32.26 -12.78 -24.02
C ARG A 76 -32.62 -11.30 -23.89
N LEU A 77 -32.06 -10.62 -22.90
CA LEU A 77 -32.19 -9.17 -22.73
C LEU A 77 -31.40 -8.39 -23.79
N ALA A 78 -30.27 -8.92 -24.26
CA ALA A 78 -29.39 -8.28 -25.25
C ALA A 78 -29.93 -8.42 -26.70
N GLU A 79 -30.60 -9.51 -26.99
CA GLU A 79 -31.07 -9.87 -28.35
C GLU A 79 -32.00 -8.80 -29.00
N PRO A 80 -33.04 -8.25 -28.33
CA PRO A 80 -33.89 -7.20 -28.90
C PRO A 80 -33.17 -5.88 -29.16
N LEU A 81 -32.00 -5.63 -28.52
CA LEU A 81 -31.18 -4.44 -28.74
C LEU A 81 -30.17 -4.64 -29.88
N GLY A 82 -30.12 -5.85 -30.47
CA GLY A 82 -29.09 -6.18 -31.45
C GLY A 82 -27.69 -6.28 -30.89
N LEU A 83 -27.54 -6.48 -29.58
CA LEU A 83 -26.25 -6.77 -28.95
C LEU A 83 -25.86 -8.23 -29.22
N LYS A 84 -24.87 -8.44 -30.07
CA LYS A 84 -24.36 -9.79 -30.31
C LYS A 84 -23.62 -10.29 -29.07
N THR A 85 -24.10 -11.43 -28.58
CA THR A 85 -23.60 -12.02 -27.32
C THR A 85 -23.24 -13.48 -27.57
N ILE A 86 -22.11 -13.91 -27.03
CA ILE A 86 -21.65 -15.30 -27.06
C ILE A 86 -21.49 -15.77 -25.61
N ILE A 87 -22.08 -16.92 -25.29
CA ILE A 87 -21.87 -17.58 -24.00
C ILE A 87 -20.63 -18.44 -24.12
N ILE A 88 -19.64 -18.19 -23.27
CA ILE A 88 -18.39 -18.92 -23.18
C ILE A 88 -18.50 -19.90 -22.01
N SER A 89 -18.08 -21.15 -22.24
CA SER A 89 -17.95 -22.17 -21.18
C SER A 89 -16.50 -22.43 -20.80
N GLY A 90 -16.27 -22.89 -19.57
CA GLY A 90 -14.93 -23.22 -19.11
C GLY A 90 -14.87 -23.61 -17.64
N LYS A 91 -13.68 -23.43 -17.07
CA LYS A 91 -13.37 -23.70 -15.66
C LYS A 91 -12.95 -22.42 -14.95
N THR A 92 -13.20 -22.38 -13.64
CA THR A 92 -12.79 -21.26 -12.80
C THR A 92 -11.92 -21.73 -11.62
N LYS A 93 -11.21 -20.78 -11.02
CA LYS A 93 -10.54 -20.92 -9.72
C LYS A 93 -11.34 -20.20 -8.65
N ASP A 94 -11.31 -20.75 -7.44
CA ASP A 94 -11.78 -20.08 -6.23
C ASP A 94 -10.75 -19.06 -5.67
N LEU A 95 -11.06 -18.48 -4.52
CA LEU A 95 -10.19 -17.51 -3.84
C LEU A 95 -8.85 -18.12 -3.38
N GLU A 96 -8.83 -19.42 -3.12
CA GLU A 96 -7.66 -20.18 -2.71
C GLU A 96 -6.82 -20.66 -3.91
N GLY A 97 -7.25 -20.35 -5.14
CA GLY A 97 -6.57 -20.75 -6.38
C GLY A 97 -6.84 -22.20 -6.79
N GLN A 98 -7.81 -22.87 -6.15
CA GLN A 98 -8.18 -24.23 -6.51
C GLN A 98 -9.13 -24.22 -7.71
N VAL A 99 -8.88 -25.12 -8.68
CA VAL A 99 -9.76 -25.24 -9.84
C VAL A 99 -11.07 -25.89 -9.41
N SER A 100 -12.18 -25.22 -9.74
CA SER A 100 -13.52 -25.74 -9.48
C SER A 100 -13.76 -27.07 -10.22
N GLY A 101 -14.33 -28.04 -9.52
CA GLY A 101 -14.81 -29.28 -10.15
C GLY A 101 -16.03 -29.08 -11.08
N LYS A 102 -16.73 -27.95 -10.94
CA LYS A 102 -17.90 -27.59 -11.77
C LYS A 102 -17.47 -26.72 -12.95
N GLY A 103 -18.26 -26.77 -14.04
CA GLY A 103 -18.15 -25.81 -15.14
C GLY A 103 -18.65 -24.43 -14.74
N HIS A 104 -18.24 -23.43 -15.50
CA HIS A 104 -18.72 -22.05 -15.38
C HIS A 104 -18.99 -21.47 -16.76
N THR A 105 -19.87 -20.47 -16.83
CA THR A 105 -20.16 -19.73 -18.06
C THR A 105 -20.14 -18.26 -17.82
N TRP A 106 -19.61 -17.51 -18.82
CA TRP A 106 -19.54 -16.05 -18.86
C TRP A 106 -19.79 -15.56 -20.28
N LEU A 107 -19.61 -14.28 -20.56
CA LEU A 107 -20.09 -13.67 -21.79
C LEU A 107 -19.02 -12.90 -22.54
N LEU A 108 -19.08 -12.98 -23.85
CA LEU A 108 -18.50 -12.04 -24.81
C LEU A 108 -19.64 -11.22 -25.41
N VAL A 109 -19.53 -9.90 -25.40
CA VAL A 109 -20.51 -8.98 -25.97
C VAL A 109 -19.83 -8.06 -26.98
N GLU A 110 -20.40 -7.97 -28.21
CA GLU A 110 -19.92 -7.04 -29.23
C GLU A 110 -20.51 -5.65 -28.99
N VAL A 111 -19.63 -4.66 -28.83
CA VAL A 111 -19.98 -3.26 -28.65
C VAL A 111 -19.25 -2.37 -29.65
N GLU A 112 -19.54 -1.06 -29.66
CA GLU A 112 -18.76 -0.11 -30.46
C GLU A 112 -17.31 -0.12 -30.01
N GLY A 113 -16.38 -0.36 -30.93
CA GLY A 113 -14.94 -0.42 -30.62
C GLY A 113 -14.38 -1.79 -30.32
N GLY A 114 -15.21 -2.85 -30.24
CA GLY A 114 -14.70 -4.21 -30.10
C GLY A 114 -15.59 -5.15 -29.27
N ASN A 115 -14.95 -6.15 -28.71
CA ASN A 115 -15.60 -7.14 -27.84
C ASN A 115 -15.25 -6.87 -26.38
N ILE A 116 -16.22 -7.04 -25.49
CA ILE A 116 -16.00 -6.99 -24.04
C ILE A 116 -16.31 -8.34 -23.40
N LEU A 117 -15.55 -8.68 -22.39
CA LEU A 117 -15.77 -9.85 -21.55
C LEU A 117 -16.48 -9.42 -20.26
N ILE A 118 -17.54 -10.15 -19.90
CA ILE A 118 -18.33 -9.86 -18.69
C ILE A 118 -18.70 -11.15 -17.97
N ASP A 119 -18.72 -11.09 -16.63
CA ASP A 119 -19.30 -12.16 -15.81
C ASP A 119 -20.37 -11.60 -14.87
N PRO A 120 -21.64 -11.63 -15.25
CA PRO A 120 -22.70 -11.11 -14.40
C PRO A 120 -22.98 -11.98 -13.17
N THR A 121 -22.51 -13.22 -13.14
CA THR A 121 -22.65 -14.11 -11.97
C THR A 121 -21.72 -13.69 -10.86
N TRP A 122 -20.43 -13.51 -11.17
CA TRP A 122 -19.44 -13.07 -10.21
C TRP A 122 -19.62 -11.58 -9.87
N GLY A 123 -20.09 -10.78 -10.80
CA GLY A 123 -20.46 -9.38 -10.56
C GLY A 123 -21.66 -9.20 -9.62
N ALA A 124 -22.58 -10.17 -9.57
CA ALA A 124 -23.71 -10.11 -8.64
C ALA A 124 -23.31 -10.42 -7.18
N GLY A 125 -22.18 -11.10 -6.96
CA GLY A 125 -21.68 -11.42 -5.63
C GLY A 125 -20.99 -12.77 -5.53
N GLY A 126 -20.84 -13.26 -4.32
CA GLY A 126 -20.15 -14.51 -4.01
C GLY A 126 -20.87 -15.35 -2.96
N LEU A 127 -20.31 -16.50 -2.64
CA LEU A 127 -20.80 -17.35 -1.56
C LEU A 127 -19.93 -17.19 -0.31
N LYS A 128 -20.57 -16.98 0.82
CA LYS A 128 -19.93 -17.03 2.14
C LYS A 128 -20.71 -18.04 2.99
N ASP A 129 -20.01 -19.06 3.47
CA ASP A 129 -20.61 -20.15 4.26
C ASP A 129 -21.84 -20.78 3.58
N GLY A 130 -21.79 -20.93 2.23
CA GLY A 130 -22.86 -21.47 1.41
C GLY A 130 -24.04 -20.53 1.16
N VAL A 131 -24.01 -19.30 1.69
CA VAL A 131 -25.04 -18.27 1.52
C VAL A 131 -24.57 -17.23 0.52
N PHE A 132 -25.44 -16.90 -0.45
CA PHE A 132 -25.14 -15.85 -1.43
C PHE A 132 -25.06 -14.47 -0.74
N GLN A 133 -23.93 -13.80 -0.94
CA GLN A 133 -23.68 -12.43 -0.51
C GLN A 133 -23.66 -11.54 -1.74
N ARG A 134 -24.65 -10.67 -1.87
CA ARG A 134 -24.74 -9.74 -3.00
C ARG A 134 -23.66 -8.67 -2.90
N LYS A 135 -23.02 -8.39 -4.04
CA LYS A 135 -22.20 -7.20 -4.24
C LYS A 135 -22.95 -6.26 -5.19
N GLU A 136 -23.37 -5.12 -4.69
CA GLU A 136 -24.02 -4.14 -5.55
C GLU A 136 -22.96 -3.36 -6.35
N ASN A 137 -23.18 -3.30 -7.69
CA ASN A 137 -22.34 -2.53 -8.61
C ASN A 137 -20.85 -2.93 -8.67
N ASP A 138 -20.52 -4.19 -8.44
CA ASP A 138 -19.15 -4.67 -8.68
C ASP A 138 -18.86 -4.67 -10.19
N MET A 139 -18.18 -3.60 -10.63
CA MET A 139 -17.82 -3.37 -12.03
C MET A 139 -16.51 -4.05 -12.42
N SER A 140 -15.81 -4.71 -11.50
CA SER A 140 -14.59 -5.44 -11.82
C SER A 140 -14.83 -6.62 -12.76
N TRP A 141 -16.08 -7.12 -12.80
CA TRP A 141 -16.54 -8.19 -13.69
C TRP A 141 -17.29 -7.69 -14.93
N PHE A 142 -17.22 -6.39 -15.22
CA PHE A 142 -17.74 -5.78 -16.45
C PHE A 142 -16.59 -5.19 -17.27
N HIS A 143 -16.52 -5.53 -18.57
CA HIS A 143 -15.42 -5.12 -19.47
C HIS A 143 -14.05 -5.56 -18.93
N ILE A 144 -13.94 -6.84 -18.60
CA ILE A 144 -12.77 -7.42 -17.96
C ILE A 144 -11.62 -7.49 -18.97
N ASP A 145 -10.43 -7.00 -18.58
CA ASP A 145 -9.21 -7.22 -19.37
C ASP A 145 -8.89 -8.72 -19.45
N PRO A 146 -8.63 -9.29 -20.63
CA PRO A 146 -8.30 -10.71 -20.79
C PRO A 146 -7.14 -11.19 -19.91
N HIS A 147 -6.15 -10.34 -19.64
CA HIS A 147 -5.03 -10.69 -18.78
C HIS A 147 -5.44 -10.82 -17.30
N TRP A 148 -6.49 -10.09 -16.84
CA TRP A 148 -7.10 -10.35 -15.54
C TRP A 148 -7.97 -11.60 -15.55
N LEU A 149 -8.81 -11.77 -16.58
CA LEU A 149 -9.76 -12.86 -16.61
C LEU A 149 -9.09 -14.24 -16.59
N ILE A 150 -7.97 -14.40 -17.32
CA ILE A 150 -7.27 -15.69 -17.41
C ILE A 150 -6.71 -16.20 -16.08
N PHE A 151 -6.56 -15.35 -15.06
CA PHE A 151 -6.14 -15.83 -13.75
C PHE A 151 -7.18 -16.68 -13.04
N THR A 152 -8.45 -16.47 -13.37
CA THR A 152 -9.57 -17.12 -12.68
C THR A 152 -10.48 -17.92 -13.64
N HIS A 153 -10.48 -17.61 -14.93
CA HIS A 153 -11.36 -18.20 -15.94
C HIS A 153 -10.55 -18.82 -17.09
N TYR A 154 -10.69 -20.11 -17.28
CA TYR A 154 -10.06 -20.84 -18.39
C TYR A 154 -11.14 -21.33 -19.35
N PRO A 155 -11.29 -20.75 -20.55
CA PRO A 155 -12.30 -21.18 -21.52
C PRO A 155 -11.98 -22.56 -22.11
N ASP A 156 -13.03 -23.34 -22.42
CA ASP A 156 -12.90 -24.64 -23.07
C ASP A 156 -12.27 -24.52 -24.48
N ASP A 157 -12.49 -23.39 -25.15
CA ASP A 157 -11.86 -23.05 -26.42
C ASP A 157 -10.87 -21.89 -26.22
N ALA A 158 -9.60 -22.14 -26.54
CA ALA A 158 -8.51 -21.20 -26.33
C ALA A 158 -8.68 -19.86 -27.08
N GLN A 159 -9.47 -19.81 -28.19
CA GLN A 159 -9.76 -18.56 -28.90
C GLN A 159 -10.42 -17.50 -28.01
N PHE A 160 -11.15 -17.94 -26.98
CA PHE A 160 -11.83 -17.06 -26.02
C PHE A 160 -10.94 -16.57 -24.86
N GLN A 161 -9.66 -16.90 -24.86
CA GLN A 161 -8.72 -16.28 -23.93
C GLN A 161 -8.40 -14.82 -24.31
N PHE A 162 -8.51 -14.46 -25.59
CA PHE A 162 -8.18 -13.12 -26.14
C PHE A 162 -6.77 -12.63 -25.78
N LEU A 163 -5.87 -13.56 -25.53
CA LEU A 163 -4.45 -13.29 -25.31
C LEU A 163 -3.67 -13.46 -26.60
N GLU A 164 -2.65 -12.65 -26.82
CA GLU A 164 -1.72 -12.78 -27.96
C GLU A 164 -1.14 -14.20 -28.04
N ASN A 165 -0.76 -14.76 -26.90
CA ASN A 165 -0.30 -16.14 -26.74
C ASN A 165 -1.15 -16.81 -25.67
N PRO A 166 -2.15 -17.64 -26.06
CA PRO A 166 -2.99 -18.34 -25.11
C PRO A 166 -2.18 -19.24 -24.17
N VAL A 167 -2.53 -19.22 -22.89
CA VAL A 167 -1.88 -20.09 -21.90
C VAL A 167 -2.46 -21.50 -21.95
N SER A 168 -1.59 -22.48 -21.67
CA SER A 168 -1.99 -23.88 -21.56
C SER A 168 -2.76 -24.14 -20.26
N TRP A 169 -3.56 -25.21 -20.22
CA TRP A 169 -4.20 -25.68 -18.99
C TRP A 169 -3.21 -25.87 -17.83
N LYS A 170 -2.04 -26.47 -18.13
CA LYS A 170 -0.97 -26.65 -17.14
C LYS A 170 -0.50 -25.31 -16.56
N THR A 171 -0.30 -24.31 -17.39
CA THR A 171 0.08 -22.97 -16.96
C THR A 171 -1.01 -22.36 -16.11
N PHE A 172 -2.27 -22.40 -16.55
CA PHE A 172 -3.41 -21.89 -15.80
C PHE A 172 -3.48 -22.48 -14.39
N VAL A 173 -3.39 -23.81 -14.25
CA VAL A 173 -3.46 -24.48 -12.93
C VAL A 173 -2.35 -24.00 -11.97
N GLN A 174 -1.17 -23.68 -12.51
CA GLN A 174 -0.02 -23.25 -11.71
C GLN A 174 -0.02 -21.74 -11.35
N MET A 175 -0.77 -20.93 -12.10
CA MET A 175 -0.88 -19.50 -11.83
C MET A 175 -1.66 -19.25 -10.53
N PRO A 176 -1.32 -18.19 -9.75
CA PRO A 176 -2.16 -17.77 -8.61
C PRO A 176 -3.54 -17.34 -9.10
N ALA A 177 -4.56 -17.42 -8.23
CA ALA A 177 -5.83 -16.73 -8.49
C ALA A 177 -5.61 -15.23 -8.23
N VAL A 178 -5.88 -14.41 -9.23
CA VAL A 178 -5.83 -12.96 -9.16
C VAL A 178 -7.15 -12.41 -9.68
N PHE A 179 -7.76 -11.53 -8.92
CA PHE A 179 -9.07 -10.98 -9.26
C PHE A 179 -8.92 -9.65 -9.99
N PRO A 180 -9.83 -9.33 -10.93
CA PRO A 180 -9.78 -8.07 -11.68
C PRO A 180 -9.85 -6.81 -10.81
N SER A 181 -10.42 -6.91 -9.61
CA SER A 181 -10.43 -5.84 -8.59
C SER A 181 -9.03 -5.35 -8.20
N LEU A 182 -7.96 -6.13 -8.47
CA LEU A 182 -6.58 -5.67 -8.26
C LEU A 182 -6.26 -4.43 -9.11
N GLY A 183 -6.87 -4.30 -10.28
CA GLY A 183 -6.80 -3.09 -11.11
C GLY A 183 -7.31 -1.83 -10.41
N LEU A 184 -8.27 -1.96 -9.49
CA LEU A 184 -8.77 -0.84 -8.68
C LEU A 184 -7.72 -0.27 -7.72
N PHE A 185 -6.68 -1.03 -7.42
CA PHE A 185 -5.53 -0.60 -6.62
C PHE A 185 -4.35 -0.10 -7.48
N GLY A 186 -4.58 0.14 -8.77
CA GLY A 186 -3.59 0.71 -9.69
C GLY A 186 -2.60 -0.31 -10.29
N TRP A 187 -2.91 -1.62 -10.23
CA TRP A 187 -2.10 -2.64 -10.88
C TRP A 187 -2.50 -2.78 -12.35
N ASP A 188 -1.49 -2.90 -13.22
CA ASP A 188 -1.70 -3.15 -14.64
C ASP A 188 -1.89 -4.65 -14.93
N ALA A 189 -2.93 -4.98 -15.70
CA ALA A 189 -3.30 -6.36 -16.01
C ALA A 189 -2.19 -7.12 -16.75
N ARG A 190 -1.70 -6.52 -17.84
CA ARG A 190 -0.70 -7.14 -18.71
C ARG A 190 0.65 -7.28 -18.01
N GLU A 191 1.08 -6.23 -17.31
CA GLU A 191 2.34 -6.27 -16.55
C GLU A 191 2.29 -7.36 -15.47
N THR A 192 1.20 -7.43 -14.70
CA THR A 192 0.99 -8.45 -13.67
C THR A 192 1.02 -9.85 -14.26
N PHE A 193 0.29 -10.07 -15.36
CA PHE A 193 0.26 -11.34 -16.08
C PHE A 193 1.66 -11.78 -16.54
N LEU A 194 2.44 -10.87 -17.14
CA LEU A 194 3.79 -11.17 -17.61
C LEU A 194 4.74 -11.50 -16.44
N LYS A 195 4.63 -10.81 -15.31
CA LYS A 195 5.41 -11.10 -14.10
C LYS A 195 5.07 -12.48 -13.52
N VAL A 196 3.80 -12.87 -13.53
CA VAL A 196 3.38 -14.22 -13.12
C VAL A 196 3.95 -15.29 -14.05
N LEU A 197 3.88 -15.10 -15.37
CA LEU A 197 4.44 -16.05 -16.34
C LEU A 197 5.97 -16.23 -16.21
N LYS A 198 6.68 -15.16 -15.82
CA LYS A 198 8.13 -15.20 -15.54
C LYS A 198 8.44 -15.80 -14.16
N GLY A 199 7.46 -16.06 -13.32
CA GLY A 199 7.63 -16.55 -11.95
C GLY A 199 8.13 -15.49 -10.97
N GLU A 200 8.04 -14.19 -11.31
CA GLU A 200 8.36 -13.06 -10.45
C GLU A 200 7.26 -12.85 -9.39
N ILE A 201 6.01 -13.17 -9.75
CA ILE A 201 4.84 -13.19 -8.85
C ILE A 201 4.34 -14.63 -8.77
N ARG A 202 4.31 -15.21 -7.57
CA ARG A 202 3.82 -16.57 -7.32
C ARG A 202 2.59 -16.62 -6.43
N ASP A 203 2.47 -15.64 -5.56
CA ASP A 203 1.36 -15.41 -4.65
C ASP A 203 1.19 -13.90 -4.48
N LEU A 204 0.10 -13.48 -3.89
CA LEU A 204 -0.21 -12.07 -3.67
C LEU A 204 -0.62 -11.85 -2.22
N PRO A 205 -0.39 -10.64 -1.67
CA PRO A 205 -0.98 -10.27 -0.40
C PRO A 205 -2.51 -10.24 -0.52
N THR A 206 -3.19 -10.31 0.61
CA THR A 206 -4.65 -10.19 0.63
C THR A 206 -5.04 -8.73 0.48
N PHE A 207 -5.73 -8.39 -0.61
CA PHE A 207 -6.34 -7.08 -0.83
C PHE A 207 -7.77 -7.05 -0.28
N HIS A 208 -8.16 -5.92 0.29
CA HIS A 208 -9.51 -5.69 0.80
C HIS A 208 -10.19 -4.63 -0.07
N GLU A 209 -11.03 -5.08 -1.01
CA GLU A 209 -11.62 -4.26 -2.10
C GLU A 209 -12.37 -3.01 -1.61
N ASP A 210 -12.99 -3.06 -0.43
CA ASP A 210 -13.71 -1.94 0.18
C ASP A 210 -12.86 -0.66 0.35
N TYR A 211 -11.54 -0.77 0.23
CA TYR A 211 -10.60 0.35 0.39
C TYR A 211 -9.88 0.73 -0.91
N ALA A 212 -10.29 0.17 -2.04
CA ALA A 212 -9.73 0.51 -3.35
C ALA A 212 -9.95 1.99 -3.72
N ASP A 213 -11.03 2.60 -3.23
CA ASP A 213 -11.30 4.04 -3.42
C ASP A 213 -10.47 4.96 -2.51
N CYS A 214 -9.70 4.39 -1.58
CA CYS A 214 -8.87 5.14 -0.66
C CYS A 214 -7.41 5.21 -1.11
N LEU A 215 -6.89 4.13 -1.65
CA LEU A 215 -5.46 3.96 -1.95
C LEU A 215 -5.22 3.26 -3.29
N ASP A 216 -4.27 3.78 -4.08
CA ASP A 216 -3.54 2.96 -5.06
C ASP A 216 -2.33 2.32 -4.37
N LEU A 217 -2.21 1.02 -4.50
CA LEU A 217 -1.13 0.20 -3.92
C LEU A 217 -0.21 -0.32 -5.04
N TYR A 218 0.18 0.56 -5.97
CA TYR A 218 0.79 0.22 -7.25
C TYR A 218 2.24 -0.26 -7.19
N GLY A 219 2.94 -0.01 -6.10
CA GLY A 219 4.34 -0.36 -5.94
C GLY A 219 4.63 -1.03 -4.59
N ILE A 220 3.80 -1.98 -4.19
CA ILE A 220 3.98 -2.76 -2.97
C ILE A 220 4.55 -4.16 -3.31
N PRO A 221 5.15 -4.87 -2.34
CA PRO A 221 5.62 -6.23 -2.55
C PRO A 221 4.51 -7.15 -3.06
N ALA A 222 4.81 -7.89 -4.13
CA ALA A 222 3.84 -8.75 -4.81
C ALA A 222 3.77 -10.19 -4.24
N GLN A 223 4.44 -10.47 -3.13
CA GLN A 223 4.37 -11.77 -2.44
C GLN A 223 3.52 -11.68 -1.17
N GLN A 224 2.76 -12.73 -0.89
CA GLN A 224 1.92 -12.82 0.32
C GLN A 224 2.78 -12.89 1.59
N THR A 225 3.91 -13.58 1.52
CA THR A 225 4.79 -13.80 2.68
C THR A 225 6.05 -12.99 2.56
N LEU A 226 6.27 -12.08 3.50
CA LEU A 226 7.50 -11.31 3.67
C LEU A 226 8.46 -12.00 4.63
N ARG A 227 9.75 -11.67 4.54
CA ARG A 227 10.82 -12.22 5.38
C ARG A 227 11.36 -11.17 6.34
N VAL A 228 11.65 -11.57 7.56
CA VAL A 228 12.34 -10.75 8.55
C VAL A 228 13.76 -10.45 8.07
N GLY A 229 14.24 -9.23 8.30
CA GLY A 229 15.58 -8.79 7.91
C GLY A 229 15.76 -8.43 6.43
N GLN A 230 14.69 -8.57 5.60
CA GLN A 230 14.67 -8.12 4.22
C GLN A 230 13.97 -6.77 4.13
N THR A 231 14.55 -5.80 3.41
CA THR A 231 13.92 -4.50 3.16
C THR A 231 12.99 -4.60 1.97
N TYR A 232 11.80 -4.04 2.10
CA TYR A 232 10.76 -3.97 1.08
C TYR A 232 10.40 -2.52 0.79
N ASP A 233 10.17 -2.22 -0.49
CA ASP A 233 9.65 -0.94 -0.94
C ASP A 233 8.11 -0.96 -0.95
N PHE A 234 7.51 0.09 -0.42
CA PHE A 234 6.07 0.32 -0.47
C PHE A 234 5.82 1.69 -1.11
N ARG A 235 5.12 1.69 -2.24
CA ARG A 235 4.67 2.91 -2.92
C ARG A 235 3.16 2.92 -2.95
N VAL A 236 2.59 3.96 -2.37
CA VAL A 236 1.16 4.11 -2.14
C VAL A 236 0.75 5.51 -2.56
N ARG A 237 -0.34 5.62 -3.34
CA ARG A 237 -0.95 6.92 -3.66
C ARG A 237 -2.28 7.05 -2.97
N LYS A 238 -2.51 8.17 -2.30
CA LYS A 238 -3.82 8.51 -1.72
C LYS A 238 -4.79 8.97 -2.81
N LYS A 239 -6.01 8.42 -2.78
CA LYS A 239 -7.14 8.85 -3.62
C LYS A 239 -8.09 9.79 -2.90
N ASN A 240 -8.01 9.85 -1.57
CA ASN A 240 -8.82 10.72 -0.71
C ASN A 240 -7.99 11.20 0.49
N ASP A 241 -8.59 12.01 1.37
CA ASP A 241 -7.87 12.60 2.50
C ASP A 241 -7.77 11.68 3.74
N LEU A 242 -8.27 10.45 3.67
CA LEU A 242 -8.21 9.54 4.82
C LEU A 242 -6.76 9.19 5.17
N PRO A 243 -6.38 9.25 6.45
CA PRO A 243 -5.07 8.80 6.88
C PRO A 243 -4.90 7.29 6.72
N PHE A 244 -3.70 6.86 6.40
CA PHE A 244 -3.33 5.45 6.41
C PHE A 244 -2.06 5.22 7.24
N VAL A 245 -1.87 3.98 7.69
CA VAL A 245 -0.77 3.59 8.56
C VAL A 245 -0.27 2.19 8.21
N LEU A 246 0.97 1.90 8.59
CA LEU A 246 1.51 0.55 8.60
C LEU A 246 1.34 -0.04 10.01
N ILE A 247 0.78 -1.24 10.11
CA ILE A 247 0.56 -1.97 11.36
C ILE A 247 1.25 -3.32 11.25
N HIS A 248 2.10 -3.65 12.21
CA HIS A 248 2.75 -4.95 12.29
C HIS A 248 2.37 -5.66 13.59
N ASP A 249 1.74 -6.82 13.47
CA ASP A 249 1.26 -7.66 14.58
C ASP A 249 0.43 -6.89 15.62
N GLY A 250 -0.46 -6.00 15.13
CA GLY A 250 -1.35 -5.18 15.95
C GLY A 250 -0.76 -3.88 16.47
N GLU A 251 0.55 -3.67 16.32
CA GLU A 251 1.24 -2.45 16.75
C GLU A 251 1.48 -1.50 15.59
N PHE A 252 1.29 -0.19 15.82
CA PHE A 252 1.63 0.83 14.83
C PHE A 252 3.13 0.87 14.58
N VAL A 253 3.54 0.85 13.33
CA VAL A 253 4.95 1.04 12.95
C VAL A 253 5.25 2.53 12.93
N HIS A 254 5.51 3.10 14.11
CA HIS A 254 5.78 4.53 14.28
C HIS A 254 7.09 4.98 13.64
N GLU A 255 8.02 4.04 13.43
CA GLU A 255 9.30 4.29 12.76
C GLU A 255 9.17 4.32 11.23
N ALA A 256 7.99 3.98 10.69
CA ALA A 256 7.73 4.05 9.26
C ALA A 256 7.64 5.52 8.83
N GLU A 257 8.73 6.05 8.32
CA GLU A 257 8.78 7.41 7.77
C GLU A 257 8.43 7.38 6.30
N TRP A 258 7.16 7.63 5.99
CA TRP A 258 6.68 7.78 4.64
C TRP A 258 7.22 9.09 4.04
N GLN A 259 8.03 8.97 2.99
CA GLN A 259 8.39 10.12 2.15
C GLN A 259 7.19 10.44 1.26
N CYS A 260 6.73 11.69 1.26
CA CYS A 260 5.56 12.11 0.48
C CYS A 260 5.94 13.16 -0.56
N THR A 261 5.50 12.94 -1.81
CA THR A 261 5.57 13.91 -2.89
C THR A 261 4.26 13.83 -3.67
N ASP A 262 3.49 14.92 -3.72
CA ASP A 262 2.25 15.02 -4.49
C ASP A 262 1.25 13.85 -4.29
N ASN A 263 0.96 13.49 -3.03
CA ASN A 263 0.13 12.36 -2.63
C ASN A 263 0.70 10.95 -2.92
N ASP A 264 1.90 10.86 -3.50
CA ASP A 264 2.64 9.62 -3.59
C ASP A 264 3.51 9.43 -2.34
N TYR A 265 3.34 8.32 -1.68
CA TYR A 265 4.04 7.95 -0.46
C TYR A 265 4.97 6.78 -0.74
N HIS A 266 6.24 6.93 -0.35
CA HIS A 266 7.24 5.88 -0.45
C HIS A 266 7.79 5.54 0.93
N LEU A 267 7.89 4.25 1.23
CA LEU A 267 8.47 3.72 2.45
C LEU A 267 9.36 2.53 2.12
N GLN A 268 10.57 2.51 2.70
CA GLN A 268 11.37 1.30 2.83
C GLN A 268 11.17 0.73 4.23
N TYR A 269 10.68 -0.50 4.30
CA TYR A 269 10.41 -1.17 5.57
C TYR A 269 11.05 -2.55 5.63
N MET A 270 11.75 -2.80 6.74
CA MET A 270 12.34 -4.11 7.06
C MET A 270 11.59 -4.71 8.26
N PRO A 271 10.81 -5.78 8.08
CA PRO A 271 10.20 -6.48 9.21
C PRO A 271 11.26 -7.01 10.17
N VAL A 272 11.08 -6.76 11.46
CA VAL A 272 12.02 -7.20 12.51
C VAL A 272 11.51 -8.39 13.33
N ALA A 273 10.27 -8.79 13.13
CA ALA A 273 9.62 -9.92 13.77
C ALA A 273 8.64 -10.59 12.80
N GLY A 274 8.28 -11.84 13.05
CA GLY A 274 7.18 -12.51 12.36
C GLY A 274 5.83 -11.94 12.78
N GLY A 275 4.75 -12.28 12.06
CA GLY A 275 3.39 -11.84 12.37
C GLY A 275 2.64 -11.36 11.13
N THR A 276 1.68 -10.47 11.32
CA THR A 276 0.86 -9.91 10.24
C THR A 276 1.22 -8.45 9.99
N LEU A 277 1.56 -8.08 8.74
CA LEU A 277 1.83 -6.71 8.34
C LEU A 277 0.66 -6.18 7.50
N LYS A 278 0.17 -4.98 7.81
CA LYS A 278 -1.00 -4.39 7.17
C LYS A 278 -0.76 -2.92 6.82
N ILE A 279 -1.19 -2.53 5.62
CA ILE A 279 -1.48 -1.12 5.34
C ILE A 279 -2.97 -0.93 5.63
N SER A 280 -3.30 -0.02 6.52
CA SER A 280 -4.67 0.18 7.01
C SER A 280 -5.08 1.64 6.90
N VAL A 281 -6.36 1.88 6.56
CA VAL A 281 -6.96 3.20 6.40
C VAL A 281 -7.82 3.54 7.62
N LEU A 282 -7.77 4.79 8.08
CA LEU A 282 -8.59 5.28 9.19
C LEU A 282 -10.04 5.49 8.73
N GLN A 283 -10.98 4.78 9.35
CA GLN A 283 -12.42 4.84 9.03
C GLN A 283 -13.27 5.51 10.12
N GLY A 284 -12.63 6.04 11.15
CA GLY A 284 -13.31 6.71 12.27
C GLY A 284 -12.38 6.82 13.48
N PRO A 285 -12.82 7.38 14.61
CA PRO A 285 -11.98 7.57 15.77
C PRO A 285 -11.29 6.26 16.19
N ASN A 286 -9.98 6.18 16.01
CA ASN A 286 -9.14 5.00 16.32
C ASN A 286 -9.56 3.68 15.67
N LYS A 287 -10.36 3.72 14.59
CA LYS A 287 -10.79 2.54 13.85
C LYS A 287 -10.04 2.45 12.53
N TYR A 288 -9.06 1.55 12.44
CA TYR A 288 -8.30 1.26 11.23
C TYR A 288 -8.79 -0.04 10.59
N GLN A 289 -8.91 -0.03 9.27
CA GLN A 289 -9.28 -1.19 8.46
C GLN A 289 -8.20 -1.47 7.44
N SER A 290 -7.91 -2.75 7.23
CA SER A 290 -6.83 -3.17 6.34
C SER A 290 -7.22 -2.97 4.88
N ALA A 291 -6.37 -2.29 4.10
CA ALA A 291 -6.46 -2.24 2.64
C ALA A 291 -5.65 -3.39 2.00
N VAL A 292 -4.51 -3.73 2.59
CA VAL A 292 -3.72 -4.90 2.20
C VAL A 292 -3.11 -5.57 3.44
N THR A 293 -3.01 -6.90 3.37
CA THR A 293 -2.48 -7.73 4.47
C THR A 293 -1.42 -8.71 3.95
N TYR A 294 -0.27 -8.74 4.62
CA TYR A 294 0.84 -9.66 4.41
C TYR A 294 1.00 -10.59 5.61
N GLN A 295 1.58 -11.76 5.38
CA GLN A 295 2.16 -12.59 6.41
C GLN A 295 3.66 -12.30 6.48
N VAL A 296 4.22 -12.13 7.66
CA VAL A 296 5.66 -12.09 7.88
C VAL A 296 6.09 -13.40 8.50
N ALA A 297 6.95 -14.15 7.80
CA ALA A 297 7.41 -15.46 8.26
C ALA A 297 8.13 -15.36 9.61
N LYS A 298 8.04 -16.41 10.43
CA LYS A 298 8.86 -16.52 11.64
C LYS A 298 10.34 -16.50 11.23
N PRO A 299 11.17 -15.64 11.86
CA PRO A 299 12.57 -15.51 11.48
C PRO A 299 13.38 -16.76 11.85
N ASN A 300 14.34 -17.08 11.02
CA ASN A 300 15.42 -18.01 11.34
C ASN A 300 16.61 -17.27 12.02
N ALA A 301 17.63 -18.01 12.47
CA ALA A 301 18.78 -17.44 13.18
C ALA A 301 19.58 -16.42 12.32
N GLN A 302 19.69 -16.64 11.00
CA GLN A 302 20.40 -15.72 10.10
C GLN A 302 19.62 -14.41 9.93
N GLU A 303 18.30 -14.47 9.77
CA GLU A 303 17.42 -13.31 9.67
C GLU A 303 17.45 -12.47 10.95
N LEU A 304 17.45 -13.12 12.12
CA LEU A 304 17.62 -12.43 13.40
C LEU A 304 18.98 -11.74 13.51
N ALA A 305 20.05 -12.35 13.02
CA ALA A 305 21.38 -11.72 13.00
C ALA A 305 21.41 -10.48 12.08
N ILE A 306 20.72 -10.51 10.93
CA ILE A 306 20.59 -9.33 10.04
C ILE A 306 19.83 -8.22 10.75
N VAL A 307 18.72 -8.54 11.41
CA VAL A 307 17.93 -7.57 12.19
C VAL A 307 18.79 -6.95 13.28
N GLU A 308 19.56 -7.75 14.02
CA GLU A 308 20.43 -7.25 15.10
C GLU A 308 21.51 -6.30 14.58
N GLN A 309 22.04 -6.55 13.38
CA GLN A 309 23.03 -5.68 12.73
C GLN A 309 22.46 -4.37 12.17
N GLN A 310 21.22 -4.42 11.63
CA GLN A 310 20.59 -3.31 10.90
C GLN A 310 19.49 -2.62 11.71
N ARG A 311 19.19 -3.11 12.91
CA ARG A 311 18.05 -2.68 13.72
C ARG A 311 18.12 -1.20 14.06
N PRO A 312 17.23 -0.36 13.49
CA PRO A 312 17.05 0.98 14.01
C PRO A 312 16.55 0.89 15.46
N MET A 313 16.99 1.80 16.29
CA MET A 313 16.58 1.84 17.69
C MET A 313 15.05 2.04 17.79
N ARG A 314 14.34 1.14 18.46
CA ARG A 314 12.87 1.23 18.60
C ARG A 314 12.45 2.44 19.44
N MET A 315 11.24 2.96 19.24
CA MET A 315 10.70 4.09 20.03
C MET A 315 10.79 3.86 21.55
N PRO A 316 10.53 2.66 22.13
CA PRO A 316 10.75 2.41 23.55
C PRO A 316 12.22 2.53 23.98
N GLU A 317 13.16 2.16 23.09
CA GLU A 317 14.60 2.30 23.32
C GLU A 317 15.03 3.75 23.19
N MET A 318 14.49 4.50 22.23
CA MET A 318 14.70 5.95 22.08
C MET A 318 14.24 6.72 23.31
N LYS A 319 13.11 6.33 23.94
CA LYS A 319 12.65 6.92 25.22
C LYS A 319 13.67 6.77 26.37
N ARG A 320 14.61 5.82 26.26
CA ARG A 320 15.70 5.61 27.24
C ARG A 320 16.90 6.49 26.97
N ILE A 321 16.97 7.19 25.84
CA ILE A 321 18.07 8.13 25.55
C ILE A 321 17.95 9.29 26.51
N LYS A 322 19.00 9.50 27.29
CA LYS A 322 19.06 10.62 28.25
C LYS A 322 19.10 11.95 27.49
N ASN A 323 18.42 12.94 28.01
CA ASN A 323 18.32 14.31 27.48
C ASN A 323 17.61 14.43 26.09
N LEU A 324 16.88 13.42 25.65
CA LEU A 324 16.08 13.49 24.41
C LEU A 324 14.79 14.31 24.66
N ASP A 325 14.90 15.62 24.69
CA ASP A 325 13.78 16.56 24.68
C ASP A 325 13.62 17.13 23.26
N ARG A 326 12.82 16.45 22.42
CA ARG A 326 12.63 16.79 21.01
C ARG A 326 12.16 18.22 20.80
N LYS A 327 11.29 18.75 21.69
CA LYS A 327 10.75 20.11 21.56
C LYS A 327 11.84 21.14 21.76
N ARG A 328 12.69 20.96 22.78
CA ARG A 328 13.79 21.86 23.06
C ARG A 328 14.88 21.79 22.00
N TRP A 329 15.22 20.61 21.50
CA TRP A 329 16.19 20.47 20.42
C TRP A 329 15.70 21.13 19.13
N LYS A 330 14.40 20.97 18.80
CA LYS A 330 13.79 21.65 17.66
C LYS A 330 13.78 23.18 17.82
N SER A 331 13.56 23.70 19.02
CA SER A 331 13.50 25.15 19.25
C SER A 331 14.83 25.88 19.01
N ILE A 332 15.95 25.18 19.06
CA ILE A 332 17.27 25.73 18.72
C ILE A 332 17.68 25.42 17.26
N GLY A 333 16.75 24.96 16.45
CA GLY A 333 16.94 24.72 15.02
C GLY A 333 17.72 23.45 14.67
N ILE A 334 17.77 22.46 15.57
CA ILE A 334 18.29 21.14 15.22
C ILE A 334 17.30 20.45 14.30
N ASP A 335 17.81 19.94 13.18
CA ASP A 335 17.06 19.07 12.30
C ASP A 335 16.68 17.78 13.04
N GLU A 336 15.38 17.66 13.36
CA GLU A 336 14.86 16.54 14.12
C GLU A 336 15.07 15.20 13.40
N HIS A 337 14.97 15.18 12.09
CA HIS A 337 15.19 13.95 11.30
C HIS A 337 16.64 13.49 11.40
N LYS A 338 17.61 14.40 11.24
CA LYS A 338 19.03 14.07 11.42
C LYS A 338 19.35 13.62 12.83
N LEU A 339 18.79 14.28 13.84
CA LEU A 339 18.97 13.87 15.23
C LEU A 339 18.46 12.45 15.48
N LEU A 340 17.24 12.15 15.03
CA LEU A 340 16.62 10.84 15.18
C LEU A 340 17.38 9.77 14.40
N ASP A 341 17.87 10.08 13.20
CA ASP A 341 18.68 9.17 12.41
C ASP A 341 20.00 8.82 13.09
N GLU A 342 20.70 9.80 13.66
CA GLU A 342 21.92 9.54 14.41
C GLU A 342 21.67 8.72 15.68
N VAL A 343 20.56 8.97 16.37
CA VAL A 343 20.12 8.16 17.51
C VAL A 343 19.80 6.72 17.07
N ARG A 344 19.10 6.57 15.94
CA ARG A 344 18.70 5.25 15.38
C ARG A 344 19.88 4.40 14.90
N LYS A 345 20.94 5.03 14.38
CA LYS A 345 22.17 4.31 13.97
C LYS A 345 22.84 3.58 15.13
N GLY A 346 22.43 3.83 16.35
CA GLY A 346 22.98 3.23 17.56
C GLY A 346 24.32 3.84 17.96
N GLY A 347 24.73 3.85 19.16
CA GLY A 347 25.96 4.48 19.66
C GLY A 347 25.69 5.75 20.47
N ILE A 348 24.54 6.40 20.30
CA ILE A 348 24.12 7.53 21.12
C ILE A 348 23.24 7.01 22.27
N LYS A 349 23.80 6.96 23.47
CA LYS A 349 23.07 6.59 24.70
C LYS A 349 22.53 7.80 25.45
N SER A 350 23.06 8.97 25.14
CA SER A 350 22.72 10.23 25.80
C SER A 350 23.04 11.38 24.85
N LEU A 351 22.15 12.34 24.75
CA LEU A 351 22.39 13.62 24.09
C LEU A 351 23.13 14.57 25.05
N PRO A 352 23.82 15.58 24.51
CA PRO A 352 24.42 16.64 25.33
C PRO A 352 23.37 17.29 26.24
N ILE A 353 23.78 17.84 27.33
CA ILE A 353 22.92 18.59 28.24
C ILE A 353 22.61 19.95 27.62
N LEU A 354 21.34 20.18 27.26
CA LEU A 354 20.87 21.50 26.87
C LEU A 354 20.41 22.27 28.10
N TYR A 355 21.16 23.29 28.46
CA TYR A 355 20.89 24.10 29.67
C TYR A 355 19.68 25.02 29.43
N LYS A 356 19.13 25.51 30.56
CA LYS A 356 18.01 26.46 30.52
C LYS A 356 18.41 27.73 29.74
N ASP A 357 17.45 28.26 28.98
CA ASP A 357 17.60 29.49 28.19
C ASP A 357 18.51 29.37 26.94
N ALA A 358 18.97 28.18 26.57
CA ALA A 358 19.80 27.99 25.37
C ALA A 358 19.10 28.49 24.09
N GLU A 359 17.79 28.33 24.00
CA GLU A 359 16.93 28.82 22.90
C GLU A 359 16.89 30.36 22.76
N GLN A 360 17.32 31.10 23.74
CA GLN A 360 17.44 32.57 23.67
C GLN A 360 18.73 33.04 23.00
N TYR A 361 19.73 32.17 22.91
CA TYR A 361 21.07 32.51 22.45
C TYR A 361 21.53 31.73 21.23
N LEU A 362 20.91 30.57 20.93
CA LEU A 362 21.29 29.65 19.87
C LEU A 362 20.18 29.42 18.89
N SER A 363 20.49 29.48 17.61
CA SER A 363 19.59 29.01 16.54
C SER A 363 20.38 28.26 15.47
N GLU A 364 19.68 27.48 14.66
CA GLU A 364 20.22 26.66 13.55
C GLU A 364 21.48 25.86 13.95
N VAL A 365 21.38 25.14 15.05
CA VAL A 365 22.50 24.47 15.70
C VAL A 365 22.89 23.19 14.97
N SER A 366 24.19 23.02 14.70
CA SER A 366 24.81 21.79 14.20
C SER A 366 25.99 21.45 15.10
N ILE A 367 25.84 20.44 15.95
CA ILE A 367 26.82 20.07 17.00
C ILE A 367 26.88 18.55 17.11
N PRO A 368 27.92 17.98 17.76
CA PRO A 368 27.97 16.55 18.03
C PRO A 368 26.74 16.08 18.84
N TYR A 369 26.04 15.07 18.37
CA TYR A 369 24.83 14.55 19.04
C TYR A 369 25.15 13.63 20.24
N SER A 370 26.33 13.06 20.32
CA SER A 370 26.72 12.25 21.49
C SER A 370 27.09 13.16 22.68
N ALA A 371 26.51 12.90 23.86
CA ALA A 371 26.92 13.58 25.09
C ALA A 371 28.37 13.32 25.46
N THR A 372 28.98 12.26 24.93
CA THR A 372 30.35 11.85 25.20
C THR A 372 31.23 12.10 24.00
N LEU A 373 32.29 12.87 24.19
CA LEU A 373 33.33 13.16 23.21
C LEU A 373 34.63 12.44 23.61
N LYS A 374 35.55 12.26 22.65
CA LYS A 374 36.84 11.61 22.90
C LYS A 374 37.97 12.64 22.89
N VAL A 375 38.92 12.46 23.80
CA VAL A 375 40.19 13.23 23.80
C VAL A 375 40.91 13.01 22.47
N GLY A 376 41.45 14.07 21.88
CA GLY A 376 42.23 14.04 20.65
C GLY A 376 41.39 13.93 19.34
N GLN A 377 40.07 13.81 19.44
CA GLN A 377 39.20 13.82 18.26
C GLN A 377 38.66 15.23 18.01
N THR A 378 38.72 15.68 16.75
CA THR A 378 38.19 16.99 16.35
C THR A 378 36.68 16.92 16.10
N TYR A 379 35.97 17.90 16.64
CA TYR A 379 34.52 18.05 16.50
C TYR A 379 34.15 19.42 15.95
N THR A 380 33.13 19.48 15.10
CA THR A 380 32.60 20.74 14.55
C THR A 380 31.40 21.20 15.37
N PHE A 381 31.42 22.46 15.78
CA PHE A 381 30.31 23.16 16.40
C PHE A 381 29.91 24.32 15.52
N SER A 382 28.68 24.38 15.07
CA SER A 382 28.19 25.45 14.20
C SER A 382 26.79 25.88 14.62
N PHE A 383 26.53 27.18 14.68
CA PHE A 383 25.23 27.74 15.05
C PHE A 383 25.15 29.22 14.66
N ILE A 384 23.95 29.78 14.66
CA ILE A 384 23.74 31.21 14.51
C ILE A 384 23.54 31.80 15.91
N PRO A 385 24.48 32.72 16.38
CA PRO A 385 24.30 33.40 17.64
C PRO A 385 23.11 34.35 17.61
N LEU A 386 22.28 34.31 18.63
CA LEU A 386 21.25 35.30 18.88
C LEU A 386 21.75 36.32 19.94
N ALA A 387 21.19 37.53 19.92
CA ALA A 387 21.40 38.55 20.92
C ALA A 387 22.86 39.09 21.11
N GLY A 388 23.70 39.00 20.08
CA GLY A 388 25.02 39.68 20.04
C GLY A 388 25.94 39.39 21.24
N ALA A 389 25.99 38.16 21.66
CA ALA A 389 26.78 37.66 22.77
C ALA A 389 28.13 37.08 22.29
N ASP A 390 29.14 37.07 23.13
CA ASP A 390 30.43 36.43 22.86
C ASP A 390 30.36 34.94 23.18
N TRP A 391 30.96 34.12 22.32
CA TRP A 391 30.90 32.68 22.39
C TRP A 391 32.25 32.04 22.62
N GLN A 392 32.28 30.99 23.44
CA GLN A 392 33.46 30.17 23.62
C GLN A 392 33.08 28.74 23.98
N ILE A 393 33.98 27.84 23.65
CA ILE A 393 33.93 26.45 24.09
C ILE A 393 35.07 26.26 25.11
N ILE A 394 34.72 25.66 26.25
CA ILE A 394 35.63 25.49 27.38
C ILE A 394 35.69 23.99 27.70
N ASN A 395 36.89 23.40 27.62
CA ASN A 395 37.17 22.06 28.11
C ASN A 395 38.08 22.12 29.33
N GLN A 396 37.49 21.97 30.51
CA GLN A 396 38.18 22.23 31.80
C GLN A 396 38.74 23.66 31.83
N ASP A 397 40.08 23.81 31.78
CA ASP A 397 40.77 25.09 31.78
C ASP A 397 41.21 25.56 30.40
N ASP A 398 40.97 24.73 29.35
CA ASP A 398 41.32 25.07 27.98
C ASP A 398 40.13 25.78 27.30
N TRP A 399 40.44 26.93 26.68
CA TRP A 399 39.46 27.80 26.08
C TRP A 399 39.66 27.84 24.58
N TYR A 400 38.56 27.59 23.81
CA TYR A 400 38.52 27.61 22.37
C TYR A 400 37.68 28.81 21.92
N TYR A 401 38.30 29.78 21.27
CA TYR A 401 37.68 31.01 20.78
C TYR A 401 38.00 31.29 19.31
N GLU A 402 38.72 30.41 18.63
CA GLU A 402 38.93 30.53 17.21
C GLU A 402 37.72 30.01 16.46
N TRP A 403 37.01 30.89 15.78
CA TRP A 403 35.86 30.59 15.00
C TRP A 403 35.89 31.32 13.66
N THR A 404 35.23 30.71 12.64
CA THR A 404 34.94 31.34 11.37
C THR A 404 33.50 31.83 11.35
N LYS A 405 33.25 32.98 10.74
CA LYS A 405 31.92 33.55 10.59
C LYS A 405 31.56 33.67 9.11
N ASP A 406 30.42 33.17 8.77
CA ASP A 406 29.79 33.43 7.48
C ASP A 406 29.05 34.77 7.56
N GLU A 407 29.53 35.80 6.85
CA GLU A 407 28.96 37.14 6.89
C GLU A 407 27.56 37.25 6.31
N ALA A 408 27.16 36.34 5.39
CA ALA A 408 25.83 36.34 4.77
C ALA A 408 24.75 35.80 5.73
N THR A 409 25.07 34.76 6.51
CA THR A 409 24.13 34.09 7.42
C THR A 409 24.35 34.45 8.89
N GLY A 410 25.47 35.01 9.22
CA GLY A 410 25.88 35.25 10.62
C GLY A 410 26.30 33.98 11.37
N ARG A 411 26.36 32.85 10.69
CA ARG A 411 26.70 31.53 11.24
C ARG A 411 28.16 31.51 11.69
N ILE A 412 28.42 31.07 12.90
CA ILE A 412 29.78 30.79 13.40
C ILE A 412 30.05 29.28 13.34
N THR A 413 31.33 28.93 13.09
CA THR A 413 31.77 27.53 13.07
C THR A 413 33.11 27.43 13.81
N MET A 414 33.19 26.49 14.76
CA MET A 414 34.38 26.21 15.58
C MET A 414 34.81 24.75 15.37
N GLN A 415 36.13 24.53 15.24
CA GLN A 415 36.72 23.20 15.26
C GLN A 415 37.38 23.01 16.63
N VAL A 416 36.94 21.99 17.37
CA VAL A 416 37.39 21.75 18.74
C VAL A 416 37.97 20.37 18.87
N THR A 417 39.22 20.28 19.34
CA THR A 417 39.86 19.02 19.68
C THR A 417 40.08 18.99 21.19
N PRO A 418 39.22 18.32 21.98
CA PRO A 418 39.40 18.24 23.43
C PRO A 418 40.72 17.56 23.77
N LEU A 419 41.52 18.17 24.61
CA LEU A 419 42.83 17.66 25.02
C LEU A 419 42.81 17.02 26.40
N LYS A 420 41.77 17.29 27.20
CA LYS A 420 41.63 16.80 28.58
C LYS A 420 40.30 16.11 28.79
N LYS A 421 40.31 15.04 29.59
CA LYS A 421 39.06 14.40 30.08
C LYS A 421 38.31 15.36 31.00
N GLY A 422 37.00 15.23 31.05
CA GLY A 422 36.12 15.99 31.89
C GLY A 422 35.06 16.78 31.13
N ARG A 423 34.60 17.91 31.65
CA ARG A 423 33.47 18.63 31.03
C ARG A 423 33.94 19.57 29.92
N LEU A 424 33.24 19.47 28.76
CA LEU A 424 33.32 20.47 27.72
C LEU A 424 32.00 21.23 27.68
N LYS A 425 32.06 22.56 27.62
CA LYS A 425 30.90 23.46 27.67
C LYS A 425 30.93 24.41 26.50
N VAL A 426 29.81 24.52 25.78
CA VAL A 426 29.53 25.62 24.87
C VAL A 426 28.90 26.72 25.70
N SER A 427 29.55 27.85 25.82
CA SER A 427 29.17 28.92 26.73
C SER A 427 29.05 30.26 26.03
N VAL A 428 28.15 31.10 26.52
CA VAL A 428 27.90 32.47 26.04
C VAL A 428 28.11 33.46 27.15
N GLN A 429 28.72 34.62 26.83
CA GLN A 429 28.75 35.79 27.69
C GLN A 429 27.74 36.82 27.14
N PRO A 430 26.59 37.03 27.79
CA PRO A 430 25.64 38.08 27.42
C PRO A 430 26.29 39.45 27.51
N ARG A 431 25.95 40.40 26.63
CA ARG A 431 26.50 41.78 26.61
C ARG A 431 26.37 42.51 27.93
N GLU A 432 25.35 42.22 28.73
CA GLU A 432 25.06 42.88 30.02
C GLU A 432 25.51 42.03 31.23
N GLY A 433 26.33 41.00 31.01
CA GLY A 433 26.73 40.07 32.07
C GLY A 433 28.24 39.85 32.16
N LEU A 434 28.76 39.77 33.39
CA LEU A 434 30.16 39.46 33.65
C LEU A 434 30.48 37.95 33.64
N LEU A 435 29.45 37.11 33.60
CA LEU A 435 29.60 35.65 33.74
C LEU A 435 29.17 34.91 32.49
N TYR A 436 29.95 33.89 32.12
CA TYR A 436 29.58 32.93 31.09
C TYR A 436 28.45 32.02 31.53
N LYS A 437 27.45 31.86 30.68
CA LYS A 437 26.39 30.90 30.87
C LYS A 437 26.62 29.70 29.97
N THR A 438 26.56 28.48 30.50
CA THR A 438 26.65 27.26 29.71
C THR A 438 25.34 26.99 28.98
N MET A 439 25.41 26.77 27.68
CA MET A 439 24.28 26.47 26.83
C MET A 439 24.19 24.98 26.51
N VAL A 440 25.33 24.37 26.19
CA VAL A 440 25.41 22.93 25.88
C VAL A 440 26.59 22.31 26.62
N GLY A 441 26.39 21.15 27.20
CA GLY A 441 27.44 20.46 27.99
C GLY A 441 27.67 19.02 27.50
N TYR A 442 28.97 18.67 27.49
CA TYR A 442 29.47 17.35 27.08
C TYR A 442 30.38 16.78 28.18
N GLU A 443 30.54 15.45 28.16
CA GLU A 443 31.57 14.73 28.90
C GLU A 443 32.66 14.28 27.93
N VAL A 444 33.92 14.58 28.22
CA VAL A 444 35.09 14.15 27.42
C VAL A 444 35.77 12.98 28.11
N GLN A 445 35.99 11.87 27.42
CA GLN A 445 36.56 10.62 27.92
C GLN A 445 37.86 10.23 27.20
#